data_900d683fab68c0805839c10ebfbe4bcb
#
_entry.id   900d683fab68c0805839c10ebfbe4bcb
#
_cell.length_a   1.000
_cell.length_b   1.000
_cell.length_c   1.000
_cell.angle_alpha   90.00
_cell.angle_beta   90.00
_cell.angle_gamma   90.00
#
_symmetry.space_group_name_H-M   'P 1'
#
loop_
_entity.id
_entity.type
_entity.pdbx_description
1 polymer ?
#
loop_
_entity_poly.entity_id
_entity_poly.type
_entity_poly.pdbx_seq_one_letter_code
_entity_poly.pdbx_strand_id
1 'polypeptide(L)'
;MNAMTDSAKDPLTIAGKSFGSRLLIGTAGYPNRQVMLNAIETSKAEIVTVSIRRVSIDSHAENLWDLLKDRYHLLPNTAGCESVRDAVLTAQLGREAVGTDWVKLELIGDRETLYPDVTQLIEAAEELVKDGFIVLPYCTDDPVVCQKLADVGCAAVMPLAAPIGSGAGICNPYNLEMICNRAGVPVIVDAGIGTASDAALALEIGADAVLLNTAVSKARNPVLMAAAMRDAIAAGRAARRAGRIPKKAYAEASSPQLGMIGS
;
A
#
# COMPACT_ATOMS: atom_id res chain seq x y z
N MET A 1 -22.91 20.37 -2.65
CA MET A 1 -23.46 19.00 -2.70
C MET A 1 -22.33 18.04 -2.37
N ASN A 2 -22.45 17.30 -1.27
CA ASN A 2 -21.34 16.59 -0.61
C ASN A 2 -20.79 15.40 -1.42
N ALA A 3 -19.58 15.54 -1.93
CA ALA A 3 -18.81 14.43 -2.51
C ALA A 3 -18.18 13.49 -1.44
N MET A 4 -18.51 13.64 -0.16
CA MET A 4 -17.87 12.93 0.97
C MET A 4 -18.62 11.67 1.44
N THR A 5 -19.66 11.19 0.75
CA THR A 5 -20.50 10.10 1.27
C THR A 5 -20.38 8.78 0.54
N ASP A 6 -19.42 8.58 -0.38
CA ASP A 6 -19.35 7.33 -1.16
C ASP A 6 -18.32 6.30 -0.64
N SER A 7 -17.41 6.68 0.28
CA SER A 7 -16.46 5.73 0.88
C SER A 7 -17.14 4.65 1.74
N ALA A 8 -18.28 4.96 2.32
CA ALA A 8 -19.09 3.99 3.08
C ALA A 8 -19.72 2.89 2.19
N LYS A 9 -19.78 3.09 0.86
CA LYS A 9 -20.36 2.15 -0.10
C LYS A 9 -19.32 1.28 -0.82
N ASP A 10 -18.01 1.57 -0.66
CA ASP A 10 -16.92 0.86 -1.31
C ASP A 10 -15.72 0.76 -0.34
N PRO A 11 -15.85 0.06 0.79
CA PRO A 11 -14.78 -0.09 1.76
C PRO A 11 -13.64 -0.97 1.22
N LEU A 12 -12.42 -0.75 1.70
CA LEU A 12 -11.33 -1.71 1.59
C LEU A 12 -11.55 -2.80 2.63
N THR A 13 -11.68 -4.04 2.21
CA THR A 13 -11.86 -5.17 3.15
C THR A 13 -10.63 -6.08 3.10
N ILE A 14 -9.98 -6.28 4.25
CA ILE A 14 -8.83 -7.18 4.44
C ILE A 14 -9.13 -8.07 5.63
N ALA A 15 -9.01 -9.39 5.49
CA ALA A 15 -9.28 -10.36 6.55
C ALA A 15 -10.61 -10.11 7.30
N GLY A 16 -11.67 -9.77 6.57
CA GLY A 16 -13.01 -9.49 7.12
C GLY A 16 -13.16 -8.13 7.81
N LYS A 17 -12.09 -7.34 7.97
CA LYS A 17 -12.13 -5.98 8.52
C LYS A 17 -12.25 -4.96 7.41
N SER A 18 -13.19 -4.02 7.56
CA SER A 18 -13.46 -2.96 6.58
C SER A 18 -12.84 -1.64 6.99
N PHE A 19 -12.25 -0.93 6.02
CA PHE A 19 -11.61 0.38 6.16
C PHE A 19 -12.20 1.34 5.14
N GLY A 20 -12.44 2.58 5.55
CA GLY A 20 -12.93 3.66 4.68
C GLY A 20 -11.83 4.25 3.80
N SER A 21 -10.58 4.12 4.21
CA SER A 21 -9.41 4.62 3.47
C SER A 21 -8.73 3.51 2.67
N ARG A 22 -8.34 3.82 1.44
CA ARG A 22 -7.49 2.96 0.58
C ARG A 22 -6.04 3.40 0.57
N LEU A 23 -5.68 4.32 1.48
CA LEU A 23 -4.32 4.75 1.74
C LEU A 23 -3.83 4.15 3.05
N LEU A 24 -2.74 3.39 2.99
CA LEU A 24 -1.95 2.95 4.12
C LEU A 24 -0.70 3.84 4.21
N ILE A 25 -0.25 4.18 5.42
CA ILE A 25 0.87 5.11 5.57
C ILE A 25 1.92 4.61 6.57
N GLY A 26 3.20 4.85 6.25
CA GLY A 26 4.31 4.54 7.12
C GLY A 26 4.68 5.69 8.05
N THR A 27 5.46 5.38 9.09
CA THR A 27 5.89 6.32 10.14
C THR A 27 7.37 6.72 10.04
N ALA A 28 8.11 6.17 9.07
CA ALA A 28 9.56 6.35 9.00
C ALA A 28 9.98 7.58 8.18
N GLY A 29 11.11 8.20 8.57
CA GLY A 29 11.82 9.17 7.73
C GLY A 29 11.24 10.58 7.68
N TYR A 30 10.26 10.91 8.51
CA TYR A 30 9.75 12.27 8.64
C TYR A 30 10.76 13.19 9.34
N PRO A 31 10.75 14.50 9.07
CA PRO A 31 11.64 15.45 9.72
C PRO A 31 11.52 15.50 11.24
N ASN A 32 10.30 15.32 11.75
CA ASN A 32 10.01 15.23 13.19
C ASN A 32 8.62 14.58 13.42
N ARG A 33 8.35 14.26 14.70
CA ARG A 33 7.11 13.60 15.13
C ARG A 33 5.85 14.40 14.78
N GLN A 34 5.87 15.72 14.94
CA GLN A 34 4.68 16.54 14.69
C GLN A 34 4.30 16.55 13.21
N VAL A 35 5.29 16.67 12.31
CA VAL A 35 5.08 16.58 10.86
C VAL A 35 4.54 15.21 10.47
N MET A 36 5.04 14.14 11.07
CA MET A 36 4.53 12.78 10.86
C MET A 36 3.06 12.68 11.27
N LEU A 37 2.71 13.09 12.48
CA LEU A 37 1.32 13.02 12.96
C LEU A 37 0.38 13.85 12.09
N ASN A 38 0.78 15.05 11.70
CA ASN A 38 -0.01 15.91 10.82
C ASN A 38 -0.19 15.28 9.42
N ALA A 39 0.84 14.64 8.88
CA ALA A 39 0.75 13.95 7.59
C ALA A 39 -0.19 12.72 7.67
N ILE A 40 -0.09 11.90 8.72
CA ILE A 40 -0.98 10.76 8.95
C ILE A 40 -2.42 11.24 9.07
N GLU A 41 -2.69 12.25 9.88
CA GLU A 41 -4.05 12.80 10.06
C GLU A 41 -4.63 13.37 8.76
N THR A 42 -3.81 14.11 8.00
CA THR A 42 -4.20 14.71 6.72
C THR A 42 -4.47 13.66 5.65
N SER A 43 -3.71 12.56 5.65
CA SER A 43 -3.87 11.45 4.72
C SER A 43 -5.20 10.71 4.89
N LYS A 44 -5.84 10.80 6.05
CA LYS A 44 -7.01 10.01 6.45
C LYS A 44 -6.78 8.51 6.39
N ALA A 45 -5.53 8.06 6.45
CA ALA A 45 -5.21 6.64 6.55
C ALA A 45 -5.77 6.08 7.85
N GLU A 46 -6.34 4.87 7.76
CA GLU A 46 -6.82 4.13 8.93
C GLU A 46 -5.82 3.03 9.34
N ILE A 47 -4.95 2.61 8.41
CA ILE A 47 -3.88 1.63 8.66
C ILE A 47 -2.54 2.36 8.64
N VAL A 48 -1.76 2.20 9.72
CA VAL A 48 -0.45 2.83 9.89
C VAL A 48 0.61 1.76 10.13
N THR A 49 1.67 1.73 9.29
CA THR A 49 2.76 0.78 9.49
C THR A 49 3.78 1.28 10.49
N VAL A 50 4.25 0.37 11.32
CA VAL A 50 5.26 0.62 12.35
C VAL A 50 6.36 -0.44 12.28
N SER A 51 7.63 -0.02 12.40
CA SER A 51 8.77 -0.95 12.37
C SER A 51 9.04 -1.53 13.77
N ILE A 52 9.02 -2.86 13.88
CA ILE A 52 9.27 -3.58 15.14
C ILE A 52 10.72 -3.39 15.59
N ARG A 53 11.69 -3.48 14.68
CA ARG A 53 13.11 -3.32 15.00
C ARG A 53 13.49 -1.96 15.59
N ARG A 54 12.71 -0.92 15.33
CA ARG A 54 12.95 0.42 15.91
C ARG A 54 12.47 0.54 17.35
N VAL A 55 11.60 -0.35 17.79
CA VAL A 55 11.04 -0.34 19.15
C VAL A 55 12.05 -0.78 20.18
N SER A 56 12.91 -1.76 19.87
CA SER A 56 13.89 -2.32 20.81
C SER A 56 15.11 -1.41 21.04
N ILE A 57 15.31 -0.35 20.25
CA ILE A 57 16.52 0.48 20.28
C ILE A 57 16.26 1.88 20.86
N ASP A 58 14.99 2.35 20.83
CA ASP A 58 14.69 3.74 21.19
C ASP A 58 13.50 3.80 22.16
N SER A 59 13.75 4.26 23.39
CA SER A 59 12.69 4.51 24.40
C SER A 59 11.60 5.48 23.89
N HIS A 60 11.88 6.22 22.79
CA HIS A 60 10.91 7.08 22.13
C HIS A 60 9.92 6.31 21.23
N ALA A 61 10.21 5.06 20.86
CA ALA A 61 9.31 4.26 20.02
C ALA A 61 8.09 3.75 20.79
N GLU A 62 8.23 3.43 22.08
CA GLU A 62 7.09 3.07 22.95
C GLU A 62 6.06 4.20 23.01
N ASN A 63 6.52 5.45 23.12
CA ASN A 63 5.66 6.62 23.09
C ASN A 63 4.94 6.83 21.74
N LEU A 64 5.51 6.35 20.63
CA LEU A 64 4.86 6.48 19.32
C LEU A 64 3.68 5.50 19.19
N TRP A 65 3.82 4.28 19.66
CA TRP A 65 2.74 3.29 19.61
C TRP A 65 1.57 3.69 20.51
N ASP A 66 1.86 4.18 21.68
CA ASP A 66 0.84 4.70 22.60
C ASP A 66 0.04 5.86 21.99
N LEU A 67 0.68 6.69 21.15
CA LEU A 67 0.02 7.78 20.46
C LEU A 67 -0.87 7.32 19.29
N LEU A 68 -0.58 6.15 18.70
CA LEU A 68 -1.24 5.69 17.47
C LEU A 68 -2.26 4.58 17.70
N LYS A 69 -2.05 3.69 18.70
CA LYS A 69 -2.83 2.44 18.90
C LYS A 69 -4.34 2.67 19.08
N ASP A 70 -4.74 3.75 19.73
CA ASP A 70 -6.14 4.04 20.00
C ASP A 70 -6.85 4.76 18.83
N ARG A 71 -6.08 5.21 17.83
CA ARG A 71 -6.58 6.02 16.72
C ARG A 71 -6.51 5.32 15.37
N TYR A 72 -5.59 4.37 15.23
CA TYR A 72 -5.28 3.73 13.95
C TYR A 72 -5.16 2.21 14.11
N HIS A 73 -5.43 1.49 13.04
CA HIS A 73 -5.08 0.10 12.94
C HIS A 73 -3.58 -0.03 12.67
N LEU A 74 -2.84 -0.54 13.66
CA LEU A 74 -1.40 -0.69 13.53
C LEU A 74 -1.07 -1.94 12.71
N LEU A 75 -0.16 -1.80 11.77
CA LEU A 75 0.39 -2.86 10.93
C LEU A 75 1.91 -2.95 11.17
N PRO A 76 2.35 -3.77 12.15
CA PRO A 76 3.77 -3.99 12.38
C PRO A 76 4.45 -4.60 11.15
N ASN A 77 5.72 -4.21 10.87
CA ASN A 77 6.48 -4.78 9.77
C ASN A 77 7.80 -5.42 10.22
N THR A 78 8.24 -6.41 9.45
CA THR A 78 9.51 -7.11 9.63
C THR A 78 10.66 -6.48 8.83
N ALA A 79 10.61 -5.17 8.61
CA ALA A 79 11.55 -4.43 7.78
C ALA A 79 13.02 -4.75 8.10
N GLY A 80 13.79 -5.06 7.05
CA GLY A 80 15.21 -5.36 7.14
C GLY A 80 15.52 -6.80 7.61
N CYS A 81 14.54 -7.70 7.67
CA CYS A 81 14.81 -9.13 7.83
C CYS A 81 15.32 -9.73 6.51
N GLU A 82 16.29 -10.63 6.62
CA GLU A 82 16.97 -11.28 5.47
C GLU A 82 16.87 -12.81 5.53
N SER A 83 16.22 -13.35 6.56
CA SER A 83 15.99 -14.79 6.69
C SER A 83 14.57 -15.09 7.20
N VAL A 84 14.07 -16.27 6.87
CA VAL A 84 12.77 -16.78 7.36
C VAL A 84 12.70 -16.68 8.88
N ARG A 85 13.72 -17.23 9.56
CA ARG A 85 13.80 -17.23 11.02
C ARG A 85 13.70 -15.84 11.63
N ASP A 86 14.43 -14.85 11.07
CA ASP A 86 14.42 -13.49 11.59
C ASP A 86 13.07 -12.82 11.35
N ALA A 87 12.46 -13.06 10.19
CA ALA A 87 11.15 -12.50 9.86
C ALA A 87 10.06 -13.05 10.78
N VAL A 88 10.03 -14.38 11.00
CA VAL A 88 9.07 -15.04 11.89
C VAL A 88 9.25 -14.58 13.33
N LEU A 89 10.47 -14.61 13.86
CA LEU A 89 10.75 -14.13 15.22
C LEU A 89 10.37 -12.65 15.39
N THR A 90 10.69 -11.81 14.42
CA THR A 90 10.34 -10.38 14.46
C THR A 90 8.82 -10.20 14.44
N ALA A 91 8.07 -10.96 13.63
CA ALA A 91 6.61 -10.91 13.63
C ALA A 91 6.01 -11.33 14.99
N GLN A 92 6.51 -12.40 15.59
CA GLN A 92 6.06 -12.88 16.91
C GLN A 92 6.33 -11.85 18.02
N LEU A 93 7.51 -11.23 18.04
CA LEU A 93 7.81 -10.13 18.94
C LEU A 93 6.88 -8.92 18.72
N GLY A 94 6.55 -8.64 17.45
CA GLY A 94 5.59 -7.59 17.09
C GLY A 94 4.18 -7.87 17.60
N ARG A 95 3.70 -9.12 17.51
CA ARG A 95 2.40 -9.57 18.02
C ARG A 95 2.29 -9.30 19.52
N GLU A 96 3.30 -9.70 20.28
CA GLU A 96 3.32 -9.48 21.72
C GLU A 96 3.40 -8.00 22.10
N ALA A 97 4.24 -7.24 21.40
CA ALA A 97 4.48 -5.84 21.72
C ALA A 97 3.30 -4.92 21.35
N VAL A 98 2.61 -5.19 20.22
CA VAL A 98 1.53 -4.35 19.71
C VAL A 98 0.15 -4.90 20.02
N GLY A 99 0.04 -6.19 20.33
CA GLY A 99 -1.23 -6.87 20.60
C GLY A 99 -2.07 -7.07 19.33
N THR A 100 -1.42 -7.39 18.19
CA THR A 100 -2.10 -7.62 16.92
C THR A 100 -1.51 -8.81 16.17
N ASP A 101 -2.36 -9.61 15.54
CA ASP A 101 -1.95 -10.71 14.66
C ASP A 101 -1.63 -10.23 13.23
N TRP A 102 -1.83 -8.96 12.92
CA TRP A 102 -1.51 -8.39 11.61
C TRP A 102 -0.02 -8.16 11.47
N VAL A 103 0.54 -8.52 10.32
CA VAL A 103 1.95 -8.28 10.00
C VAL A 103 2.14 -7.90 8.53
N LYS A 104 2.88 -6.82 8.27
CA LYS A 104 3.47 -6.57 6.96
C LYS A 104 4.78 -7.34 6.91
N LEU A 105 4.79 -8.44 6.15
CA LEU A 105 5.96 -9.29 6.02
C LEU A 105 6.91 -8.70 4.97
N GLU A 106 8.12 -8.34 5.40
CA GLU A 106 9.23 -7.95 4.55
C GLU A 106 10.38 -8.94 4.77
N LEU A 107 10.91 -9.49 3.68
CA LEU A 107 12.10 -10.33 3.68
C LEU A 107 12.97 -9.92 2.49
N ILE A 108 14.10 -9.26 2.77
CA ILE A 108 14.93 -8.60 1.77
C ILE A 108 15.99 -9.56 1.24
N GLY A 109 16.03 -9.72 -0.07
CA GLY A 109 17.01 -10.55 -0.78
C GLY A 109 18.25 -9.80 -1.24
N ASP A 110 18.11 -8.49 -1.50
CA ASP A 110 19.21 -7.63 -1.92
C ASP A 110 19.19 -6.29 -1.19
N ARG A 111 20.30 -5.95 -0.54
CA ARG A 111 20.43 -4.76 0.29
C ARG A 111 20.50 -3.43 -0.47
N GLU A 112 20.94 -3.47 -1.73
CA GLU A 112 21.07 -2.26 -2.54
C GLU A 112 19.74 -1.86 -3.17
N THR A 113 19.02 -2.83 -3.71
CA THR A 113 17.75 -2.61 -4.41
C THR A 113 16.53 -2.76 -3.51
N LEU A 114 16.69 -3.41 -2.35
CA LEU A 114 15.63 -3.78 -1.41
C LEU A 114 14.53 -4.65 -2.05
N TYR A 115 14.89 -5.42 -3.08
CA TYR A 115 14.01 -6.45 -3.62
C TYR A 115 13.84 -7.60 -2.63
N PRO A 116 12.64 -8.16 -2.51
CA PRO A 116 12.38 -9.29 -1.63
C PRO A 116 12.99 -10.58 -2.16
N ASP A 117 13.47 -11.45 -1.26
CA ASP A 117 13.76 -12.85 -1.58
C ASP A 117 12.44 -13.61 -1.67
N VAL A 118 12.00 -13.87 -2.88
CA VAL A 118 10.69 -14.47 -3.17
C VAL A 118 10.53 -15.86 -2.58
N THR A 119 11.59 -16.67 -2.60
CA THR A 119 11.55 -18.05 -2.13
C THR A 119 11.38 -18.09 -0.61
N GLN A 120 12.23 -17.37 0.11
CA GLN A 120 12.14 -17.24 1.55
C GLN A 120 10.87 -16.50 2.01
N LEU A 121 10.40 -15.52 1.21
CA LEU A 121 9.17 -14.79 1.51
C LEU A 121 7.95 -15.71 1.55
N ILE A 122 7.81 -16.61 0.57
CA ILE A 122 6.70 -17.58 0.52
C ILE A 122 6.79 -18.55 1.71
N GLU A 123 7.98 -19.04 2.04
CA GLU A 123 8.21 -19.93 3.19
C GLU A 123 7.82 -19.23 4.52
N ALA A 124 8.31 -18.01 4.73
CA ALA A 124 7.98 -17.23 5.93
C ALA A 124 6.48 -16.90 6.02
N ALA A 125 5.85 -16.59 4.87
CA ALA A 125 4.42 -16.32 4.82
C ALA A 125 3.59 -17.55 5.22
N GLU A 126 3.95 -18.74 4.70
CA GLU A 126 3.28 -20.00 5.04
C GLU A 126 3.41 -20.33 6.53
N GLU A 127 4.61 -20.13 7.11
CA GLU A 127 4.84 -20.35 8.54
C GLU A 127 4.00 -19.39 9.41
N LEU A 128 4.00 -18.11 9.09
CA LEU A 128 3.23 -17.10 9.83
C LEU A 128 1.72 -17.31 9.69
N VAL A 129 1.20 -17.68 8.52
CA VAL A 129 -0.22 -17.99 8.34
C VAL A 129 -0.61 -19.20 9.18
N LYS A 130 0.22 -20.25 9.25
CA LYS A 130 -0.01 -21.43 10.13
C LYS A 130 0.01 -21.06 11.61
N ASP A 131 0.83 -20.05 11.99
CA ASP A 131 0.87 -19.50 13.37
C ASP A 131 -0.29 -18.50 13.65
N GLY A 132 -1.24 -18.35 12.74
CA GLY A 132 -2.44 -17.54 12.91
C GLY A 132 -2.27 -16.04 12.62
N PHE A 133 -1.18 -15.63 11.97
CA PHE A 133 -1.02 -14.25 11.54
C PHE A 133 -1.88 -13.89 10.33
N ILE A 134 -2.32 -12.64 10.29
CA ILE A 134 -2.91 -11.99 9.13
C ILE A 134 -1.75 -11.34 8.36
N VAL A 135 -1.25 -12.06 7.33
CA VAL A 135 -0.02 -11.71 6.62
C VAL A 135 -0.31 -10.85 5.40
N LEU A 136 0.40 -9.72 5.29
CA LEU A 136 0.41 -8.82 4.13
C LEU A 136 1.86 -8.74 3.62
N PRO A 137 2.29 -9.57 2.65
CA PRO A 137 3.69 -9.67 2.23
C PRO A 137 4.06 -8.59 1.19
N TYR A 138 5.16 -7.87 1.43
CA TYR A 138 5.84 -7.07 0.42
C TYR A 138 6.52 -8.01 -0.59
N CYS A 139 6.15 -7.93 -1.85
CA CYS A 139 6.62 -8.84 -2.89
C CYS A 139 7.00 -8.10 -4.18
N THR A 140 7.59 -8.86 -5.12
CA THR A 140 7.80 -8.39 -6.49
C THR A 140 6.48 -8.25 -7.24
N ASP A 141 6.50 -7.50 -8.35
CA ASP A 141 5.40 -7.35 -9.30
C ASP A 141 5.25 -8.57 -10.24
N ASP A 142 5.56 -9.75 -9.74
CA ASP A 142 5.41 -11.02 -10.46
C ASP A 142 4.03 -11.63 -10.16
N PRO A 143 3.15 -11.83 -11.18
CA PRO A 143 1.83 -12.38 -10.99
C PRO A 143 1.83 -13.82 -10.42
N VAL A 144 2.87 -14.62 -10.71
CA VAL A 144 3.00 -16.00 -10.19
C VAL A 144 3.34 -15.98 -8.71
N VAL A 145 4.23 -15.06 -8.30
CA VAL A 145 4.58 -14.87 -6.90
C VAL A 145 3.38 -14.39 -6.09
N CYS A 146 2.66 -13.38 -6.59
CA CYS A 146 1.45 -12.88 -5.93
C CYS A 146 0.39 -13.98 -5.78
N GLN A 147 0.21 -14.83 -6.79
CA GLN A 147 -0.71 -15.96 -6.70
C GLN A 147 -0.28 -16.97 -5.63
N LYS A 148 1.01 -17.36 -5.60
CA LYS A 148 1.53 -18.29 -4.58
C LYS A 148 1.35 -17.74 -3.16
N LEU A 149 1.57 -16.44 -2.94
CA LEU A 149 1.36 -15.80 -1.65
C LEU A 149 -0.13 -15.81 -1.25
N ALA A 150 -1.04 -15.59 -2.18
CA ALA A 150 -2.47 -15.74 -1.94
C ALA A 150 -2.85 -17.18 -1.60
N ASP A 151 -2.29 -18.16 -2.34
CA ASP A 151 -2.57 -19.61 -2.17
C ASP A 151 -2.10 -20.15 -0.82
N VAL A 152 -1.01 -19.61 -0.23
CA VAL A 152 -0.57 -19.98 1.12
C VAL A 152 -1.40 -19.32 2.22
N GLY A 153 -2.35 -18.46 1.87
CA GLY A 153 -3.32 -17.87 2.81
C GLY A 153 -3.00 -16.45 3.27
N CYS A 154 -2.16 -15.71 2.55
CA CYS A 154 -1.96 -14.30 2.83
C CYS A 154 -3.27 -13.51 2.66
N ALA A 155 -3.53 -12.56 3.55
CA ALA A 155 -4.77 -11.78 3.58
C ALA A 155 -4.83 -10.67 2.51
N ALA A 156 -3.70 -10.31 1.94
CA ALA A 156 -3.52 -9.41 0.81
C ALA A 156 -2.18 -9.73 0.15
N VAL A 157 -1.90 -9.18 -1.03
CA VAL A 157 -0.55 -9.14 -1.64
C VAL A 157 -0.12 -7.69 -1.84
N MET A 158 1.17 -7.43 -1.63
CA MET A 158 1.72 -6.08 -1.66
C MET A 158 2.84 -5.97 -2.71
N PRO A 159 2.51 -6.03 -4.02
CA PRO A 159 3.51 -5.89 -5.08
C PRO A 159 4.12 -4.49 -5.10
N LEU A 160 5.42 -4.41 -5.34
CA LEU A 160 6.10 -3.15 -5.58
C LEU A 160 5.69 -2.55 -6.94
N ALA A 161 5.61 -1.22 -7.03
CA ALA A 161 5.55 -0.49 -8.30
C ALA A 161 6.97 -0.29 -8.88
N ALA A 162 7.93 -0.04 -7.99
CA ALA A 162 9.36 0.12 -8.23
C ALA A 162 10.11 -0.08 -6.89
N PRO A 163 11.44 -0.15 -6.86
CA PRO A 163 12.21 -0.33 -5.62
C PRO A 163 11.84 0.67 -4.52
N ILE A 164 11.92 0.21 -3.25
CA ILE A 164 11.62 1.03 -2.07
C ILE A 164 12.40 2.36 -2.13
N GLY A 165 11.69 3.47 -1.99
CA GLY A 165 12.31 4.81 -1.95
C GLY A 165 12.76 5.38 -3.29
N SER A 166 12.61 4.64 -4.40
CA SER A 166 13.03 5.10 -5.73
C SER A 166 12.17 6.24 -6.28
N GLY A 167 10.87 6.28 -5.95
CA GLY A 167 9.93 7.23 -6.52
C GLY A 167 9.77 7.12 -8.03
N ALA A 168 10.10 5.96 -8.62
CA ALA A 168 10.09 5.74 -10.07
C ALA A 168 8.69 5.52 -10.67
N GLY A 169 7.67 5.42 -9.82
CA GLY A 169 6.29 5.17 -10.23
C GLY A 169 6.06 3.71 -10.60
N ILE A 170 5.00 3.44 -11.38
CA ILE A 170 4.63 2.09 -11.80
C ILE A 170 5.46 1.68 -13.02
N CYS A 171 6.51 0.88 -12.81
CA CYS A 171 7.42 0.45 -13.86
C CYS A 171 6.78 -0.61 -14.78
N ASN A 172 5.91 -1.46 -14.25
CA ASN A 172 5.28 -2.54 -15.00
C ASN A 172 3.75 -2.56 -14.82
N PRO A 173 3.03 -1.67 -15.50
CA PRO A 173 1.58 -1.59 -15.39
C PRO A 173 0.87 -2.86 -15.91
N TYR A 174 1.48 -3.60 -16.84
CA TYR A 174 0.94 -4.84 -17.38
C TYR A 174 0.87 -5.94 -16.31
N ASN A 175 1.96 -6.14 -15.56
CA ASN A 175 1.97 -7.12 -14.49
C ASN A 175 1.01 -6.72 -13.36
N LEU A 176 0.99 -5.43 -13.00
CA LEU A 176 0.08 -4.95 -11.95
C LEU A 176 -1.38 -5.19 -12.33
N GLU A 177 -1.78 -4.93 -13.58
CA GLU A 177 -3.14 -5.24 -14.06
C GLU A 177 -3.44 -6.73 -13.98
N MET A 178 -2.50 -7.58 -14.38
CA MET A 178 -2.65 -9.03 -14.29
C MET A 178 -2.80 -9.51 -12.84
N ILE A 179 -2.01 -8.97 -11.91
CA ILE A 179 -2.11 -9.27 -10.48
C ILE A 179 -3.49 -8.86 -9.95
N CYS A 180 -3.92 -7.62 -10.22
CA CYS A 180 -5.23 -7.12 -9.78
C CYS A 180 -6.41 -7.97 -10.26
N ASN A 181 -6.30 -8.54 -11.47
CA ASN A 181 -7.35 -9.37 -12.05
C ASN A 181 -7.35 -10.82 -11.56
N ARG A 182 -6.27 -11.31 -10.93
CA ARG A 182 -6.07 -12.75 -10.66
C ARG A 182 -5.80 -13.11 -9.20
N ALA A 183 -5.30 -12.18 -8.37
CA ALA A 183 -4.81 -12.50 -7.03
C ALA A 183 -5.85 -13.13 -6.09
N GLY A 184 -7.14 -12.86 -6.28
CA GLY A 184 -8.22 -13.39 -5.42
C GLY A 184 -8.25 -12.82 -4.00
N VAL A 185 -7.25 -12.01 -3.65
CA VAL A 185 -7.12 -11.25 -2.40
C VAL A 185 -6.85 -9.78 -2.72
N PRO A 186 -7.06 -8.84 -1.80
CA PRO A 186 -6.75 -7.43 -2.03
C PRO A 186 -5.31 -7.20 -2.48
N VAL A 187 -5.14 -6.34 -3.49
CA VAL A 187 -3.85 -5.93 -4.03
C VAL A 187 -3.52 -4.52 -3.54
N ILE A 188 -2.46 -4.39 -2.78
CA ILE A 188 -2.00 -3.12 -2.21
C ILE A 188 -0.66 -2.77 -2.86
N VAL A 189 -0.59 -1.74 -3.68
CA VAL A 189 0.69 -1.33 -4.26
C VAL A 189 1.57 -0.76 -3.14
N ASP A 190 2.75 -1.35 -2.97
CA ASP A 190 3.73 -0.97 -1.94
C ASP A 190 5.06 -0.63 -2.60
N ALA A 191 5.70 0.44 -2.16
CA ALA A 191 6.97 0.93 -2.70
C ALA A 191 6.93 1.53 -4.12
N GLY A 192 7.89 2.38 -4.41
CA GLY A 192 8.11 2.96 -5.75
C GLY A 192 7.22 4.13 -6.13
N ILE A 193 6.09 4.32 -5.49
CA ILE A 193 5.22 5.48 -5.74
C ILE A 193 5.97 6.77 -5.37
N GLY A 194 6.04 7.71 -6.30
CA GLY A 194 6.76 8.97 -6.14
C GLY A 194 5.86 10.20 -5.99
N THR A 195 4.68 10.17 -6.61
CA THR A 195 3.77 11.32 -6.61
C THR A 195 2.30 10.91 -6.77
N ALA A 196 1.40 11.88 -6.65
CA ALA A 196 -0.04 11.69 -6.69
C ALA A 196 -0.55 10.99 -7.98
N SER A 197 0.03 11.29 -9.14
CA SER A 197 -0.35 10.63 -10.39
C SER A 197 -0.07 9.13 -10.40
N ASP A 198 1.02 8.69 -9.77
CA ASP A 198 1.33 7.25 -9.66
C ASP A 198 0.31 6.54 -8.78
N ALA A 199 -0.08 7.17 -7.67
CA ALA A 199 -1.10 6.64 -6.78
C ALA A 199 -2.47 6.55 -7.46
N ALA A 200 -2.87 7.57 -8.22
CA ALA A 200 -4.10 7.53 -9.01
C ALA A 200 -4.07 6.41 -10.05
N LEU A 201 -2.95 6.29 -10.79
CA LEU A 201 -2.76 5.25 -11.81
C LEU A 201 -2.84 3.84 -11.20
N ALA A 202 -2.27 3.61 -10.01
CA ALA A 202 -2.37 2.32 -9.32
C ALA A 202 -3.84 1.90 -9.13
N LEU A 203 -4.69 2.82 -8.65
CA LEU A 203 -6.12 2.55 -8.43
C LEU A 203 -6.89 2.43 -9.77
N GLU A 204 -6.53 3.19 -10.80
CA GLU A 204 -7.12 3.08 -12.14
C GLU A 204 -6.81 1.72 -12.79
N ILE A 205 -5.60 1.19 -12.62
CA ILE A 205 -5.20 -0.14 -13.10
C ILE A 205 -6.02 -1.23 -12.40
N GLY A 206 -6.34 -1.05 -11.12
CA GLY A 206 -7.20 -1.98 -10.39
C GLY A 206 -6.72 -2.35 -8.99
N ALA A 207 -5.62 -1.76 -8.51
CA ALA A 207 -5.20 -1.95 -7.13
C ALA A 207 -6.31 -1.54 -6.15
N ASP A 208 -6.40 -2.26 -5.03
CA ASP A 208 -7.40 -1.98 -4.00
C ASP A 208 -6.97 -0.87 -3.07
N ALA A 209 -5.66 -0.72 -2.88
CA ALA A 209 -5.08 0.29 -2.00
C ALA A 209 -3.62 0.59 -2.38
N VAL A 210 -3.06 1.61 -1.75
CA VAL A 210 -1.64 1.97 -1.87
C VAL A 210 -1.06 2.18 -0.47
N LEU A 211 0.14 1.64 -0.21
CA LEU A 211 0.92 1.95 0.97
C LEU A 211 2.02 2.95 0.60
N LEU A 212 2.10 4.03 1.33
CA LEU A 212 3.05 5.13 1.12
C LEU A 212 3.87 5.40 2.37
N ASN A 213 5.16 5.67 2.19
CA ASN A 213 6.01 6.24 3.23
C ASN A 213 6.93 7.30 2.64
N THR A 214 7.96 6.90 1.89
CA THR A 214 9.02 7.79 1.39
C THR A 214 8.47 8.93 0.51
N ALA A 215 7.49 8.65 -0.35
CA ALA A 215 6.86 9.66 -1.19
C ALA A 215 6.25 10.82 -0.39
N VAL A 216 5.76 10.54 0.83
CA VAL A 216 5.21 11.54 1.74
C VAL A 216 6.30 12.11 2.63
N SER A 217 7.03 11.25 3.37
CA SER A 217 7.98 11.67 4.40
C SER A 217 9.17 12.47 3.86
N LYS A 218 9.58 12.24 2.62
CA LYS A 218 10.69 12.92 1.93
C LYS A 218 10.24 14.05 0.99
N ALA A 219 8.94 14.29 0.84
CA ALA A 219 8.44 15.44 0.12
C ALA A 219 8.89 16.75 0.79
N ARG A 220 9.06 17.82 0.01
CA ARG A 220 9.37 19.16 0.57
C ARG A 220 8.31 19.64 1.56
N ASN A 221 7.05 19.24 1.37
CA ASN A 221 5.95 19.47 2.28
C ASN A 221 5.19 18.14 2.49
N PRO A 222 5.54 17.34 3.52
CA PRO A 222 4.91 16.04 3.75
C PRO A 222 3.40 16.12 3.98
N VAL A 223 2.92 17.13 4.68
CA VAL A 223 1.49 17.29 4.99
C VAL A 223 0.69 17.57 3.70
N LEU A 224 1.19 18.46 2.84
CA LEU A 224 0.55 18.74 1.55
C LEU A 224 0.60 17.50 0.63
N MET A 225 1.71 16.76 0.62
CA MET A 225 1.81 15.53 -0.18
C MET A 225 0.85 14.46 0.32
N ALA A 226 0.68 14.32 1.64
CA ALA A 226 -0.31 13.40 2.22
C ALA A 226 -1.74 13.72 1.75
N ALA A 227 -2.11 15.00 1.70
CA ALA A 227 -3.40 15.43 1.15
C ALA A 227 -3.52 15.07 -0.35
N ALA A 228 -2.50 15.38 -1.15
CA ALA A 228 -2.48 15.09 -2.58
C ALA A 228 -2.62 13.59 -2.87
N MET A 229 -1.91 12.74 -2.11
CA MET A 229 -2.00 11.27 -2.23
C MET A 229 -3.39 10.75 -1.88
N ARG A 230 -3.99 11.23 -0.78
CA ARG A 230 -5.37 10.89 -0.42
C ARG A 230 -6.34 11.17 -1.56
N ASP A 231 -6.27 12.39 -2.10
CA ASP A 231 -7.20 12.84 -3.13
C ASP A 231 -6.97 12.10 -4.45
N ALA A 232 -5.72 11.80 -4.80
CA ALA A 232 -5.36 11.00 -5.97
C ALA A 232 -5.89 9.56 -5.89
N ILE A 233 -5.74 8.90 -4.74
CA ILE A 233 -6.25 7.55 -4.49
C ILE A 233 -7.79 7.53 -4.62
N ALA A 234 -8.47 8.52 -4.05
CA ALA A 234 -9.93 8.64 -4.17
C ALA A 234 -10.34 8.85 -5.63
N ALA A 235 -9.65 9.73 -6.37
CA ALA A 235 -9.90 10.00 -7.79
C ALA A 235 -9.67 8.77 -8.66
N GLY A 236 -8.53 8.07 -8.49
CA GLY A 236 -8.21 6.85 -9.24
C GLY A 236 -9.24 5.74 -9.02
N ARG A 237 -9.66 5.52 -7.76
CA ARG A 237 -10.73 4.56 -7.45
C ARG A 237 -12.06 4.93 -8.08
N ALA A 238 -12.44 6.20 -8.03
CA ALA A 238 -13.66 6.69 -8.66
C ALA A 238 -13.61 6.53 -10.19
N ALA A 239 -12.47 6.84 -10.83
CA ALA A 239 -12.26 6.66 -12.26
C ALA A 239 -12.38 5.19 -12.68
N ARG A 240 -11.76 4.26 -11.90
CA ARG A 240 -11.89 2.81 -12.13
C ARG A 240 -13.34 2.35 -12.08
N ARG A 241 -14.08 2.78 -11.08
CA ARG A 241 -15.50 2.42 -10.90
C ARG A 241 -16.41 3.02 -11.98
N ALA A 242 -16.11 4.24 -12.41
CA ALA A 242 -16.84 4.91 -13.48
C ALA A 242 -16.65 4.22 -14.84
N GLY A 243 -15.52 3.54 -15.01
CA GLY A 243 -15.14 2.91 -16.28
C GLY A 243 -14.54 3.90 -17.25
N ARG A 244 -13.42 3.52 -17.84
CA ARG A 244 -12.71 4.30 -18.85
C ARG A 244 -13.37 4.16 -20.21
N ILE A 245 -13.45 5.24 -21.00
CA ILE A 245 -13.80 5.13 -22.42
C ILE A 245 -12.77 4.26 -23.17
N PRO A 246 -13.17 3.48 -24.18
CA PRO A 246 -12.23 2.70 -25.00
C PRO A 246 -11.18 3.57 -25.66
N LYS A 247 -9.93 3.09 -25.69
CA LYS A 247 -8.88 3.72 -26.49
C LYS A 247 -9.22 3.52 -27.96
N LYS A 248 -9.16 4.60 -28.76
CA LYS A 248 -9.40 4.57 -30.21
C LYS A 248 -8.10 4.92 -30.94
N ALA A 249 -7.88 4.28 -32.08
CA ALA A 249 -6.74 4.60 -32.97
C ALA A 249 -6.89 5.93 -33.65
N TYR A 250 -8.13 6.36 -33.93
CA TYR A 250 -8.45 7.59 -34.62
C TYR A 250 -9.31 8.52 -33.78
N ALA A 251 -9.23 9.81 -34.08
CA ALA A 251 -10.07 10.81 -33.44
C ALA A 251 -11.55 10.60 -33.77
N GLU A 252 -12.41 10.92 -32.80
CA GLU A 252 -13.85 10.97 -32.97
C GLU A 252 -14.32 12.34 -32.47
N ALA A 253 -15.04 13.07 -33.34
CA ALA A 253 -15.53 14.40 -33.01
C ALA A 253 -16.52 14.33 -31.86
N SER A 254 -16.33 15.14 -30.83
CA SER A 254 -17.23 15.24 -29.67
C SER A 254 -18.51 16.04 -29.97
N SER A 255 -18.48 16.85 -31.03
CA SER A 255 -19.63 17.64 -31.53
C SER A 255 -20.19 17.03 -32.79
N PRO A 256 -21.52 16.97 -32.99
CA PRO A 256 -22.13 16.53 -34.26
C PRO A 256 -21.62 17.39 -35.40
N GLN A 257 -21.19 16.77 -36.51
CA GLN A 257 -20.77 17.47 -37.70
C GLN A 257 -21.93 17.78 -38.66
N LEU A 258 -23.11 17.21 -38.42
CA LEU A 258 -24.32 17.46 -39.23
C LEU A 258 -25.02 18.73 -38.75
N GLY A 259 -25.29 19.66 -39.66
CA GLY A 259 -25.97 20.91 -39.37
C GLY A 259 -25.08 22.09 -39.01
N MET A 260 -23.78 22.04 -39.35
CA MET A 260 -22.90 23.20 -39.21
C MET A 260 -23.30 24.30 -40.24
N ILE A 261 -23.40 25.55 -39.76
CA ILE A 261 -23.64 26.73 -40.62
C ILE A 261 -22.42 26.87 -41.52
N GLY A 262 -22.62 26.74 -42.86
CA GLY A 262 -21.56 26.94 -43.85
C GLY A 262 -20.93 25.65 -44.42
N SER A 263 -21.55 24.48 -44.23
CA SER A 263 -21.18 23.24 -44.95
C SER A 263 -22.06 22.97 -46.16
#